data_22c29a19a464b721ec34494561349be2
#
_entry.id   22c29a19a464b721ec34494561349be2
#
_cell.length_a   1.000
_cell.length_b   1.000
_cell.length_c   1.000
_cell.angle_alpha   90.00
_cell.angle_beta   90.00
_cell.angle_gamma   90.00
#
_symmetry.space_group_name_H-M   'P 1'
#
loop_
_entity.id
_entity.type
_entity.pdbx_description
1 polymer ?
#
loop_
_entity_poly.entity_id
_entity_poly.type
_entity_poly.pdbx_seq_one_letter_code
_entity_poly.pdbx_strand_id
1 'polypeptide(L)'
;MADYVLVEVGGIKDIEPGTQIAVKSKFSNLHKFFCSLYSLFSWEKYYYHHGIYLDDSQVAHFSGTNKRDAKPCKCDILQFFNGGDGNEKKLYRVEYTENVEVLSLEETLRKVEKILVEPSNWPGYQLIKNNCESFARWLKTGEHWSAQAAIAIGDIKIRPLVD
;
A
#
# COMPACT_ATOMS: atom_id res chain seq x y z
N MET A 1 -10.28 -14.30 -6.90
CA MET A 1 -11.25 -13.43 -6.18
C MET A 1 -10.41 -12.43 -5.40
N ALA A 2 -10.79 -11.15 -5.38
CA ALA A 2 -10.08 -10.18 -4.54
C ALA A 2 -10.24 -10.63 -3.08
N ASP A 3 -9.17 -10.60 -2.33
CA ASP A 3 -9.13 -11.03 -0.93
C ASP A 3 -9.19 -9.84 0.04
N TYR A 4 -9.42 -8.64 -0.50
CA TYR A 4 -9.75 -7.43 0.24
C TYR A 4 -10.63 -6.49 -0.58
N VAL A 5 -11.25 -5.53 0.11
CA VAL A 5 -11.97 -4.38 -0.46
C VAL A 5 -11.36 -3.08 0.05
N LEU A 6 -11.48 -2.02 -0.74
CA LEU A 6 -11.10 -0.67 -0.36
C LEU A 6 -12.36 0.09 0.07
N VAL A 7 -12.41 0.49 1.33
CA VAL A 7 -13.53 1.26 1.90
C VAL A 7 -13.08 2.70 2.10
N GLU A 8 -13.76 3.64 1.44
CA GLU A 8 -13.45 5.07 1.58
C GLU A 8 -13.69 5.54 3.01
N VAL A 9 -12.76 6.29 3.58
CA VAL A 9 -12.85 6.85 4.93
C VAL A 9 -13.10 8.35 4.86
N GLY A 10 -14.06 8.81 5.66
CA GLY A 10 -14.43 10.22 5.74
C GLY A 10 -13.38 11.11 6.41
N GLY A 11 -12.48 10.51 7.20
CA GLY A 11 -11.40 11.21 7.88
C GLY A 11 -10.46 10.30 8.65
N ILE A 12 -9.30 10.85 9.02
CA ILE A 12 -8.25 10.12 9.76
C ILE A 12 -8.78 9.61 11.13
N LYS A 13 -9.73 10.29 11.70
CA LYS A 13 -10.35 9.92 13.00
C LYS A 13 -11.06 8.56 12.98
N ASP A 14 -11.41 8.09 11.78
CA ASP A 14 -12.13 6.84 11.58
C ASP A 14 -11.19 5.65 11.35
N ILE A 15 -9.88 5.86 11.52
CA ILE A 15 -8.85 4.85 11.27
C ILE A 15 -8.19 4.47 12.59
N GLU A 16 -8.25 3.20 12.93
CA GLU A 16 -7.55 2.64 14.09
C GLU A 16 -6.08 2.34 13.76
N PRO A 17 -5.15 2.49 14.73
CA PRO A 17 -3.77 2.05 14.57
C PRO A 17 -3.67 0.58 14.10
N GLY A 18 -2.66 0.27 13.31
CA GLY A 18 -2.48 -1.06 12.71
C GLY A 18 -3.40 -1.35 11.52
N THR A 19 -4.24 -0.39 11.12
CA THR A 19 -5.05 -0.53 9.90
C THR A 19 -4.18 -0.34 8.66
N GLN A 20 -4.33 -1.23 7.68
CA GLN A 20 -3.79 -1.00 6.35
C GLN A 20 -4.64 0.04 5.64
N ILE A 21 -3.99 1.08 5.16
CA ILE A 21 -4.61 2.18 4.42
C ILE A 21 -4.05 2.28 3.01
N ALA A 22 -4.83 2.90 2.14
CA ALA A 22 -4.44 3.16 0.77
C ALA A 22 -4.87 4.56 0.33
N VAL A 23 -4.05 5.21 -0.48
CA VAL A 23 -4.40 6.48 -1.15
C VAL A 23 -4.39 6.28 -2.64
N LYS A 24 -5.42 6.79 -3.31
CA LYS A 24 -5.50 6.79 -4.77
C LYS A 24 -4.54 7.84 -5.31
N SER A 25 -3.58 7.40 -6.11
CA SER A 25 -2.57 8.26 -6.71
C SER A 25 -2.65 8.21 -8.23
N LYS A 26 -2.52 9.38 -8.87
CA LYS A 26 -2.29 9.44 -10.32
C LYS A 26 -0.83 9.11 -10.61
N PHE A 27 -0.59 8.50 -11.76
CA PHE A 27 0.77 8.33 -12.26
C PHE A 27 1.37 9.71 -12.62
N SER A 28 2.12 10.31 -11.69
CA SER A 28 2.93 11.49 -11.96
C SER A 28 4.21 11.12 -12.73
N ASN A 29 4.90 12.12 -13.27
CA ASN A 29 6.15 11.89 -14.02
C ASN A 29 7.23 11.21 -13.16
N LEU A 30 7.24 11.42 -11.85
CA LEU A 30 8.14 10.76 -10.90
C LEU A 30 7.75 9.30 -10.70
N HIS A 31 6.44 9.01 -10.69
CA HIS A 31 5.89 7.68 -10.55
C HIS A 31 5.81 6.90 -11.88
N LYS A 32 5.91 7.56 -13.03
CA LYS A 32 6.02 6.87 -14.34
C LYS A 32 7.19 5.90 -14.38
N PHE A 33 8.25 6.18 -13.66
CA PHE A 33 9.40 5.29 -13.55
C PHE A 33 9.09 4.04 -12.70
N PHE A 34 8.22 4.17 -11.71
CA PHE A 34 7.78 3.03 -10.88
C PHE A 34 6.76 2.14 -11.60
N CYS A 35 6.05 2.67 -12.57
CA CYS A 35 4.85 2.07 -13.13
C CYS A 35 4.91 1.83 -14.65
N SER A 36 6.10 1.83 -15.26
CA SER A 36 6.24 1.69 -16.71
C SER A 36 5.65 0.37 -17.27
N LEU A 37 5.62 -0.68 -16.45
CA LEU A 37 4.93 -1.93 -16.81
C LEU A 37 3.42 -1.88 -16.54
N TYR A 38 2.99 -1.17 -15.49
CA TYR A 38 1.58 -0.99 -15.16
C TYR A 38 0.82 -0.23 -16.27
N SER A 39 1.47 0.80 -16.85
CA SER A 39 0.89 1.60 -17.93
C SER A 39 0.77 0.86 -19.26
N LEU A 40 1.52 -0.23 -19.44
CA LEU A 40 1.44 -1.07 -20.65
C LEU A 40 0.28 -2.08 -20.60
N PHE A 41 -0.20 -2.43 -19.42
CA PHE A 41 -1.19 -3.49 -19.24
C PHE A 41 -2.51 -3.04 -18.60
N SER A 42 -2.57 -1.87 -17.95
CA SER A 42 -3.80 -1.36 -17.37
C SER A 42 -4.26 -0.07 -18.05
N TRP A 43 -5.54 -0.05 -18.43
CA TRP A 43 -6.25 1.15 -18.92
C TRP A 43 -6.50 2.15 -17.77
N GLU A 44 -6.12 1.81 -16.53
CA GLU A 44 -6.34 2.65 -15.36
C GLU A 44 -5.21 3.65 -15.17
N LYS A 45 -5.57 4.93 -15.13
CA LYS A 45 -4.66 6.05 -14.89
C LYS A 45 -4.22 6.21 -13.44
N TYR A 46 -4.59 5.26 -12.57
CA TYR A 46 -4.41 5.35 -11.12
C TYR A 46 -3.83 4.07 -10.54
N TYR A 47 -3.08 4.20 -9.48
CA TYR A 47 -2.65 3.11 -8.62
C TYR A 47 -2.97 3.48 -7.16
N TYR A 48 -2.93 2.51 -6.28
CA TYR A 48 -3.10 2.73 -4.85
C TYR A 48 -1.75 2.58 -4.15
N HIS A 49 -1.36 3.63 -3.41
CA HIS A 49 -0.19 3.59 -2.53
C HIS A 49 -0.63 3.13 -1.15
N HIS A 50 -0.04 2.06 -0.64
CA HIS A 50 -0.43 1.40 0.60
C HIS A 50 0.56 1.67 1.73
N GLY A 51 0.03 1.66 2.97
CA GLY A 51 0.80 1.75 4.21
C GLY A 51 0.02 1.21 5.39
N ILE A 52 0.65 1.15 6.55
CA ILE A 52 0.03 0.83 7.84
C ILE A 52 -0.07 2.10 8.66
N TYR A 53 -1.28 2.48 9.06
CA TYR A 53 -1.50 3.60 9.95
C TYR A 53 -1.02 3.25 11.37
N LEU A 54 -0.27 4.15 11.96
CA LEU A 54 0.27 4.05 13.31
C LEU A 54 -0.38 5.10 14.20
N ASP A 55 -0.16 5.02 15.49
CA ASP A 55 -0.48 6.13 16.39
C ASP A 55 0.27 7.41 16.01
N ASP A 56 -0.15 8.53 16.56
CA ASP A 56 0.49 9.84 16.36
C ASP A 56 0.54 10.33 14.91
N SER A 57 -0.49 9.98 14.13
CA SER A 57 -0.62 10.43 12.73
C SER A 57 0.53 9.97 11.82
N GLN A 58 1.19 8.87 12.14
CA GLN A 58 2.26 8.30 11.33
C GLN A 58 1.76 7.13 10.47
N VAL A 59 2.41 6.93 9.34
CA VAL A 59 2.18 5.80 8.43
C VAL A 59 3.49 5.11 8.12
N ALA A 60 3.55 3.79 8.35
CA ALA A 60 4.65 2.96 7.88
C ALA A 60 4.35 2.51 6.45
N HIS A 61 5.28 2.76 5.52
CA HIS A 61 5.12 2.41 4.12
C HIS A 61 6.45 2.06 3.45
N PHE A 62 6.37 1.52 2.26
CA PHE A 62 7.55 1.24 1.43
C PHE A 62 7.65 2.30 0.34
N SER A 63 8.65 3.17 0.43
CA SER A 63 8.79 4.34 -0.43
C SER A 63 10.24 4.77 -0.60
N GLY A 64 10.49 5.58 -1.64
CA GLY A 64 11.76 6.20 -1.94
C GLY A 64 11.61 7.20 -3.09
N THR A 65 12.65 7.97 -3.35
CA THR A 65 12.66 8.93 -4.47
C THR A 65 12.79 8.22 -5.83
N ASN A 66 13.30 7.00 -5.81
CA ASN A 66 13.40 6.11 -6.97
C ASN A 66 13.42 4.64 -6.50
N LYS A 67 13.44 3.69 -7.47
CA LYS A 67 13.42 2.24 -7.16
C LYS A 67 14.62 1.76 -6.36
N ARG A 68 15.77 2.41 -6.48
CA ARG A 68 17.02 1.96 -5.85
C ARG A 68 17.08 2.35 -4.39
N ASP A 69 16.48 3.47 -4.02
CA ASP A 69 16.45 3.99 -2.65
C ASP A 69 15.16 3.68 -1.90
N ALA A 70 14.22 2.99 -2.56
CA ALA A 70 12.97 2.56 -1.93
C ALA A 70 13.27 1.59 -0.77
N LYS A 71 12.73 1.89 0.39
CA LYS A 71 12.90 1.14 1.63
C LYS A 71 11.70 1.32 2.57
N PRO A 72 11.51 0.41 3.53
CA PRO A 72 10.60 0.64 4.64
C PRO A 72 10.93 1.95 5.37
N CYS A 73 9.94 2.81 5.52
CA CYS A 73 10.07 4.09 6.21
C CYS A 73 8.73 4.50 6.81
N LYS A 74 8.73 5.56 7.61
CA LYS A 74 7.50 6.18 8.09
C LYS A 74 7.44 7.65 7.72
N CYS A 75 6.24 8.16 7.56
CA CYS A 75 5.98 9.56 7.32
C CYS A 75 4.69 10.01 8.04
N ASP A 76 4.47 11.31 8.12
CA ASP A 76 3.20 11.86 8.58
C ASP A 76 2.05 11.48 7.66
N ILE A 77 0.86 11.27 8.21
CA ILE A 77 -0.35 10.87 7.44
C ILE A 77 -0.72 11.91 6.38
N LEU A 78 -0.52 13.19 6.64
CA LEU A 78 -0.77 14.24 5.66
C LEU A 78 0.23 14.18 4.51
N GLN A 79 1.49 13.84 4.81
CA GLN A 79 2.50 13.60 3.78
C GLN A 79 2.17 12.36 2.96
N PHE A 80 1.76 11.27 3.60
CA PHE A 80 1.30 10.05 2.93
C PHE A 80 0.12 10.35 2.00
N PHE A 81 -0.88 11.07 2.52
CA PHE A 81 -2.08 11.46 1.79
C PHE A 81 -1.76 12.43 0.64
N ASN A 82 -0.83 13.38 0.86
CA ASN A 82 -0.45 14.40 -0.12
C ASN A 82 0.60 13.94 -1.14
N GLY A 83 1.25 12.81 -0.92
CA GLY A 83 2.26 12.25 -1.82
C GLY A 83 1.74 11.81 -3.18
N GLY A 84 0.42 11.85 -3.40
CA GLY A 84 -0.21 11.61 -4.70
C GLY A 84 -0.56 12.92 -5.43
N ASP A 85 -0.17 13.07 -6.69
CA ASP A 85 -0.63 14.15 -7.56
C ASP A 85 -2.11 13.96 -7.93
N GLY A 86 -2.99 14.83 -7.47
CA GLY A 86 -4.39 14.84 -7.93
C GLY A 86 -5.32 15.64 -7.05
N ASN A 87 -6.30 16.31 -7.69
CA ASN A 87 -7.29 17.15 -7.01
C ASN A 87 -8.35 16.36 -6.23
N GLU A 88 -8.41 15.03 -6.39
CA GLU A 88 -9.33 14.15 -5.68
C GLU A 88 -8.51 13.11 -4.90
N LYS A 89 -8.08 13.53 -3.72
CA LYS A 89 -7.38 12.64 -2.80
C LYS A 89 -8.42 11.92 -1.95
N LYS A 90 -8.47 10.61 -2.10
CA LYS A 90 -9.34 9.74 -1.30
C LYS A 90 -8.47 8.79 -0.48
N LEU A 91 -8.80 8.68 0.79
CA LEU A 91 -8.19 7.74 1.72
C LEU A 91 -9.11 6.54 1.89
N TYR A 92 -8.54 5.37 1.83
CA TYR A 92 -9.24 4.11 1.98
C TYR A 92 -8.62 3.30 3.11
N ARG A 93 -9.45 2.57 3.85
CA ARG A 93 -8.99 1.43 4.66
C ARG A 93 -9.12 0.16 3.84
N VAL A 94 -8.21 -0.77 4.07
CA VAL A 94 -8.21 -2.09 3.46
C VAL A 94 -8.94 -3.04 4.41
N GLU A 95 -10.03 -3.63 3.95
CA GLU A 95 -10.77 -4.67 4.66
C GLU A 95 -10.56 -6.01 3.98
N TYR A 96 -9.92 -6.94 4.68
CA TYR A 96 -9.67 -8.29 4.20
C TYR A 96 -10.92 -9.14 4.30
N THR A 97 -11.09 -10.07 3.35
CA THR A 97 -12.17 -11.07 3.40
C THR A 97 -11.90 -12.09 4.50
N GLU A 98 -12.95 -12.81 4.92
CA GLU A 98 -12.88 -13.82 5.97
C GLU A 98 -11.88 -14.96 5.70
N ASN A 99 -11.49 -15.14 4.44
CA ASN A 99 -10.53 -16.17 4.03
C ASN A 99 -9.06 -15.76 4.26
N VAL A 100 -8.80 -14.51 4.68
CA VAL A 100 -7.45 -13.99 4.92
C VAL A 100 -7.23 -13.87 6.42
N GLU A 101 -6.25 -14.58 6.94
CA GLU A 101 -5.84 -14.44 8.31
C GLU A 101 -5.13 -13.09 8.52
N VAL A 102 -5.69 -12.26 9.36
CA VAL A 102 -5.19 -10.92 9.68
C VAL A 102 -4.50 -10.95 11.03
N LEU A 103 -3.26 -10.51 11.08
CA LEU A 103 -2.49 -10.41 12.32
C LEU A 103 -3.14 -9.41 13.29
N SER A 104 -3.02 -9.68 14.58
CA SER A 104 -3.45 -8.77 15.64
C SER A 104 -2.76 -7.40 15.51
N LEU A 105 -3.34 -6.39 16.16
CA LEU A 105 -2.73 -5.06 16.24
C LEU A 105 -1.29 -5.14 16.79
N GLU A 106 -1.11 -5.84 17.89
CA GLU A 106 0.19 -5.98 18.54
C GLU A 106 1.24 -6.62 17.62
N GLU A 107 0.89 -7.71 16.93
CA GLU A 107 1.77 -8.38 15.98
C GLU A 107 2.11 -7.50 14.79
N THR A 108 1.11 -6.77 14.27
CA THR A 108 1.31 -5.81 13.18
C THR A 108 2.29 -4.72 13.58
N LEU A 109 2.09 -4.07 14.73
CA LEU A 109 2.96 -2.99 15.22
C LEU A 109 4.37 -3.50 15.54
N ARG A 110 4.51 -4.68 16.12
CA ARG A 110 5.82 -5.31 16.37
C ARG A 110 6.58 -5.58 15.06
N LYS A 111 5.89 -6.03 14.00
CA LYS A 111 6.51 -6.21 12.68
C LYS A 111 6.94 -4.87 12.07
N VAL A 112 6.11 -3.84 12.21
CA VAL A 112 6.44 -2.48 11.76
C VAL A 112 7.69 -1.98 12.47
N GLU A 113 7.74 -2.04 13.79
CA GLU A 113 8.88 -1.60 14.57
C GLU A 113 10.17 -2.32 14.14
N LYS A 114 10.13 -3.64 14.06
CA LYS A 114 11.28 -4.46 13.65
C LYS A 114 11.80 -4.08 12.27
N ILE A 115 10.92 -3.90 11.27
CA ILE A 115 11.35 -3.59 9.91
C ILE A 115 11.83 -2.15 9.75
N LEU A 116 11.34 -1.22 10.58
CA LEU A 116 11.83 0.16 10.58
C LEU A 116 13.20 0.31 11.23
N VAL A 117 13.53 -0.56 12.20
CA VAL A 117 14.89 -0.62 12.81
C VAL A 117 15.89 -1.19 11.81
N GLU A 118 15.52 -2.24 11.07
CA GLU A 118 16.38 -2.90 10.08
C GLU A 118 15.71 -2.94 8.68
N PRO A 119 15.60 -1.79 7.98
CA PRO A 119 14.91 -1.73 6.69
C PRO A 119 15.52 -2.60 5.60
N SER A 120 16.80 -2.96 5.71
CA SER A 120 17.50 -3.87 4.79
C SER A 120 16.99 -5.31 4.83
N ASN A 121 16.23 -5.69 5.86
CA ASN A 121 15.57 -6.99 5.93
C ASN A 121 14.36 -7.10 4.97
N TRP A 122 13.90 -5.99 4.39
CA TRP A 122 12.94 -6.01 3.30
C TRP A 122 13.67 -6.00 1.97
N PRO A 123 13.31 -6.87 1.02
CA PRO A 123 13.92 -6.88 -0.31
C PRO A 123 13.74 -5.54 -1.03
N GLY A 124 14.70 -5.18 -1.87
CA GLY A 124 14.60 -3.99 -2.71
C GLY A 124 13.38 -4.00 -3.63
N TYR A 125 13.01 -2.83 -4.14
CA TYR A 125 11.79 -2.65 -4.93
C TYR A 125 11.75 -3.54 -6.18
N GLN A 126 10.66 -4.28 -6.33
CA GLN A 126 10.29 -5.01 -7.54
C GLN A 126 8.79 -4.81 -7.76
N LEU A 127 8.42 -4.31 -8.94
CA LEU A 127 7.04 -3.95 -9.25
C LEU A 127 6.01 -5.04 -8.91
N ILE A 128 6.33 -6.28 -9.22
CA ILE A 128 5.41 -7.42 -9.06
C ILE A 128 5.49 -8.04 -7.65
N LYS A 129 6.69 -8.11 -7.08
CA LYS A 129 6.92 -8.86 -5.85
C LYS A 129 7.08 -8.00 -4.61
N ASN A 130 7.79 -6.86 -4.74
CA ASN A 130 8.18 -6.01 -3.59
C ASN A 130 7.77 -4.56 -3.85
N ASN A 131 6.49 -4.27 -3.77
CA ASN A 131 5.90 -2.94 -3.89
C ASN A 131 5.26 -2.48 -2.57
N CYS A 132 4.67 -1.29 -2.54
CA CYS A 132 4.05 -0.74 -1.32
C CYS A 132 2.87 -1.59 -0.83
N GLU A 133 2.08 -2.18 -1.72
CA GLU A 133 0.97 -3.05 -1.36
C GLU A 133 1.46 -4.36 -0.75
N SER A 134 2.41 -5.06 -1.38
CA SER A 134 2.96 -6.30 -0.85
C SER A 134 3.65 -6.11 0.50
N PHE A 135 4.28 -4.95 0.72
CA PHE A 135 4.86 -4.58 2.00
C PHE A 135 3.79 -4.39 3.08
N ALA A 136 2.78 -3.57 2.82
CA ALA A 136 1.70 -3.32 3.78
C ALA A 136 0.90 -4.60 4.08
N ARG A 137 0.63 -5.42 3.05
CA ARG A 137 0.00 -6.73 3.22
C ARG A 137 0.84 -7.65 4.11
N TRP A 138 2.13 -7.77 3.85
CA TRP A 138 3.02 -8.60 4.67
C TRP A 138 3.02 -8.16 6.15
N LEU A 139 2.99 -6.85 6.41
CA LEU A 139 2.87 -6.34 7.78
C LEU A 139 1.54 -6.76 8.43
N LYS A 140 0.46 -6.79 7.66
CA LYS A 140 -0.90 -7.02 8.16
C LYS A 140 -1.31 -8.49 8.22
N THR A 141 -0.80 -9.32 7.31
CA THR A 141 -1.23 -10.74 7.17
C THR A 141 -0.07 -11.74 7.31
N GLY A 142 1.17 -11.28 7.23
CA GLY A 142 2.33 -12.15 7.09
C GLY A 142 2.59 -12.63 5.66
N GLU A 143 1.66 -12.45 4.73
CA GLU A 143 1.76 -12.87 3.36
C GLU A 143 2.37 -11.78 2.46
N HIS A 144 3.31 -12.20 1.62
CA HIS A 144 4.01 -11.32 0.69
C HIS A 144 3.42 -11.42 -0.72
N TRP A 145 2.37 -10.63 -0.98
CA TRP A 145 1.64 -10.65 -2.25
C TRP A 145 1.03 -9.27 -2.57
N SER A 146 0.74 -9.00 -3.86
CA SER A 146 0.11 -7.76 -4.32
C SER A 146 -0.98 -8.06 -5.34
N ALA A 147 -2.22 -7.66 -5.03
CA ALA A 147 -3.36 -7.77 -5.93
C ALA A 147 -3.17 -6.87 -7.16
N GLN A 148 -2.68 -5.65 -6.97
CA GLN A 148 -2.41 -4.73 -8.08
C GLN A 148 -1.39 -5.31 -9.06
N ALA A 149 -0.32 -5.93 -8.54
CA ALA A 149 0.68 -6.59 -9.37
C ALA A 149 0.11 -7.80 -10.13
N ALA A 150 -0.70 -8.63 -9.47
CA ALA A 150 -1.34 -9.79 -10.08
C ALA A 150 -2.31 -9.38 -11.20
N ILE A 151 -3.07 -8.30 -11.01
CA ILE A 151 -3.94 -7.72 -12.06
C ILE A 151 -3.09 -7.22 -13.23
N ALA A 152 -1.97 -6.55 -12.97
CA ALA A 152 -1.12 -5.98 -14.00
C ALA A 152 -0.49 -7.02 -14.93
N ILE A 153 -0.18 -8.22 -14.41
CA ILE A 153 0.36 -9.32 -15.23
C ILE A 153 -0.72 -10.23 -15.84
N GLY A 154 -2.00 -9.90 -15.61
CA GLY A 154 -3.12 -10.65 -16.18
C GLY A 154 -3.46 -11.95 -15.46
N ASP A 155 -2.82 -12.24 -14.32
CA ASP A 155 -3.08 -13.44 -13.52
C ASP A 155 -4.44 -13.40 -12.82
N ILE A 156 -5.00 -12.22 -12.60
CA ILE A 156 -6.29 -12.03 -11.97
C ILE A 156 -7.14 -11.07 -12.77
N LYS A 157 -8.26 -11.53 -13.29
CA LYS A 157 -9.31 -10.71 -13.88
C LYS A 157 -10.23 -10.14 -12.80
N ILE A 158 -9.70 -9.34 -11.87
CA ILE A 158 -10.51 -8.79 -10.79
C ILE A 158 -10.34 -7.27 -10.77
N ARG A 159 -11.47 -6.59 -10.92
CA ARG A 159 -11.59 -5.18 -10.55
C ARG A 159 -11.77 -5.12 -9.03
N PRO A 160 -11.04 -4.26 -8.30
CA PRO A 160 -11.46 -3.91 -6.94
C PRO A 160 -12.91 -3.42 -7.03
N LEU A 161 -13.80 -3.99 -6.24
CA LEU A 161 -15.12 -3.42 -6.04
C LEU A 161 -14.89 -2.11 -5.27
N VAL A 162 -15.01 -1.00 -5.96
CA VAL A 162 -15.10 0.32 -5.36
C VAL A 162 -16.59 0.59 -5.29
N ASP A 163 -17.17 0.46 -4.10
CA ASP A 163 -18.49 0.98 -3.79
C ASP A 163 -18.44 2.50 -3.57
#